data_62fdb1dc7a6cd5e202514b4802bb9c65
#
_entry.id   62fdb1dc7a6cd5e202514b4802bb9c65
#
_cell.length_a   1.000
_cell.length_b   1.000
_cell.length_c   1.000
_cell.angle_alpha   90.00
_cell.angle_beta   90.00
_cell.angle_gamma   90.00
#
_symmetry.space_group_name_H-M   'P 1'
#
loop_
_entity.id
_entity.type
_entity.pdbx_description
1 polymer ?
#
loop_
_entity_poly.entity_id
_entity_poly.type
_entity_poly.pdbx_seq_one_letter_code
_entity_poly.pdbx_strand_id
1 'polypeptide(L)'
;AGTVKLTVLGVKRVRLDGFVEQNGAIYSQVTILEDEVGDRNEEVALVRKATSYFEKARRSMPNIPLDSINRLTSGVSASVLADTIGQYLPVEFTQKQKILETINVNERLLLVISSIESEKVINEIEESINRKVRESIDENQREYYLREKLRAIKEELGDSVPKEDDAESIREELQKNPYPQYVKDKIEEELRRFETMPAASAESNVVRTYIDWMLKVPWYQETKDVED
;
A
#
# COMPACT_ATOMS: atom_id res chain seq x y z
N ALA A 1 -2.71 -15.61 -32.19
CA ALA A 1 -1.85 -14.54 -32.69
C ALA A 1 -0.47 -14.75 -32.12
N GLY A 2 0.53 -15.01 -32.97
CA GLY A 2 1.92 -15.18 -32.51
C GLY A 2 2.55 -13.85 -32.15
N THR A 3 3.18 -13.79 -30.98
CA THR A 3 4.03 -12.66 -30.59
C THR A 3 5.43 -12.83 -31.19
N VAL A 4 5.94 -11.78 -31.82
CA VAL A 4 7.31 -11.75 -32.35
C VAL A 4 8.17 -10.96 -31.34
N LYS A 5 9.25 -11.58 -30.87
CA LYS A 5 10.23 -10.91 -29.99
C LYS A 5 11.35 -10.34 -30.86
N LEU A 6 11.50 -9.03 -30.83
CA LEU A 6 12.57 -8.32 -31.55
C LEU A 6 13.62 -7.79 -30.55
N THR A 7 14.88 -7.93 -30.93
CA THR A 7 15.96 -7.24 -30.23
C THR A 7 16.41 -6.10 -31.13
N VAL A 8 16.39 -4.88 -30.59
CA VAL A 8 16.79 -3.67 -31.30
C VAL A 8 18.00 -3.03 -30.61
N LEU A 9 18.89 -2.45 -31.43
CA LEU A 9 20.03 -1.71 -30.93
C LEU A 9 19.89 -0.25 -31.39
N GLY A 10 19.92 0.71 -30.45
CA GLY A 10 19.96 2.11 -30.77
C GLY A 10 21.32 2.49 -31.35
N VAL A 11 21.36 3.17 -32.49
CA VAL A 11 22.60 3.55 -33.19
C VAL A 11 22.89 5.03 -33.04
N LYS A 12 21.88 5.87 -33.23
CA LYS A 12 22.00 7.35 -33.17
C LYS A 12 20.76 7.96 -32.54
N ARG A 13 20.94 9.12 -31.92
CA ARG A 13 19.86 9.98 -31.45
C ARG A 13 19.35 10.84 -32.60
N VAL A 14 18.05 10.88 -32.76
CA VAL A 14 17.41 11.68 -33.83
C VAL A 14 16.22 12.44 -33.29
N ARG A 15 15.95 13.60 -33.87
CA ARG A 15 14.70 14.33 -33.67
C ARG A 15 13.76 14.00 -34.82
N LEU A 16 12.51 13.74 -34.50
CA LEU A 16 11.44 13.56 -35.49
C LEU A 16 10.90 14.94 -35.87
N ASP A 17 11.05 15.32 -37.11
CA ASP A 17 10.66 16.66 -37.60
C ASP A 17 9.25 16.67 -38.24
N GLY A 18 8.69 15.50 -38.55
CA GLY A 18 7.35 15.34 -39.11
C GLY A 18 7.07 13.95 -39.59
N PHE A 19 5.81 13.66 -39.84
CA PHE A 19 5.36 12.38 -40.34
C PHE A 19 4.73 12.54 -41.72
N VAL A 20 5.03 11.59 -42.60
CA VAL A 20 4.47 11.52 -43.99
C VAL A 20 3.96 10.10 -44.20
N GLU A 21 2.71 9.97 -44.59
CA GLU A 21 2.15 8.68 -44.98
C GLU A 21 2.34 8.50 -46.51
N GLN A 22 3.00 7.41 -46.90
CA GLN A 22 3.23 7.06 -48.29
C GLN A 22 3.05 5.56 -48.48
N ASN A 23 2.22 5.15 -49.45
CA ASN A 23 1.97 3.75 -49.76
C ASN A 23 1.51 2.87 -48.60
N GLY A 24 0.72 3.44 -47.65
CA GLY A 24 0.24 2.73 -46.44
C GLY A 24 1.32 2.52 -45.36
N ALA A 25 2.47 3.15 -45.50
CA ALA A 25 3.53 3.16 -44.48
C ALA A 25 3.76 4.60 -43.98
N ILE A 26 4.08 4.72 -42.68
CA ILE A 26 4.39 6.00 -42.04
C ILE A 26 5.89 6.22 -42.09
N TYR A 27 6.32 7.31 -42.67
CA TYR A 27 7.70 7.77 -42.72
C TYR A 27 7.85 9.02 -41.86
N SER A 28 9.02 9.21 -41.29
CA SER A 28 9.36 10.43 -40.59
C SER A 28 10.63 11.06 -41.19
N GLN A 29 10.59 12.35 -41.36
CA GLN A 29 11.79 13.14 -41.59
C GLN A 29 12.51 13.27 -40.25
N VAL A 30 13.83 13.03 -40.24
CA VAL A 30 14.62 13.03 -39.03
C VAL A 30 15.86 13.90 -39.15
N THR A 31 16.20 14.57 -38.06
CA THR A 31 17.47 15.28 -37.92
C THR A 31 18.33 14.48 -36.94
N ILE A 32 19.55 14.11 -37.38
CA ILE A 32 20.53 13.45 -36.48
C ILE A 32 21.03 14.47 -35.47
N LEU A 33 21.00 14.10 -34.19
CA LEU A 33 21.50 14.92 -33.10
C LEU A 33 22.84 14.38 -32.64
N GLU A 34 23.85 15.26 -32.58
CA GLU A 34 25.16 14.95 -31.99
C GLU A 34 25.16 15.40 -30.52
N ASP A 35 25.94 14.72 -29.70
CA ASP A 35 26.09 15.06 -28.28
C ASP A 35 26.79 16.41 -28.12
N GLU A 36 26.26 17.26 -27.26
CA GLU A 36 26.93 18.47 -26.80
C GLU A 36 27.84 18.16 -25.62
N VAL A 37 29.11 18.46 -25.76
CA VAL A 37 30.11 18.25 -24.71
C VAL A 37 30.08 19.44 -23.75
N GLY A 38 29.86 19.15 -22.45
CA GLY A 38 29.92 20.15 -21.39
C GLY A 38 31.36 20.45 -20.90
N ASP A 39 31.48 21.01 -19.70
CA ASP A 39 32.74 21.20 -19.03
C ASP A 39 33.38 19.85 -18.72
N ARG A 40 34.67 19.66 -19.10
CA ARG A 40 35.35 18.39 -18.98
C ARG A 40 35.66 17.99 -17.52
N ASN A 41 35.91 18.97 -16.64
CA ASN A 41 36.15 18.66 -15.23
C ASN A 41 34.86 18.26 -14.52
N GLU A 42 33.75 18.93 -14.85
CA GLU A 42 32.44 18.57 -14.40
C GLU A 42 32.05 17.18 -14.91
N GLU A 43 32.29 16.88 -16.21
CA GLU A 43 31.99 15.56 -16.79
C GLU A 43 32.74 14.44 -16.00
N VAL A 44 34.01 14.61 -15.69
CA VAL A 44 34.76 13.61 -14.91
C VAL A 44 34.14 13.41 -13.52
N ALA A 45 33.73 14.48 -12.85
CA ALA A 45 33.08 14.39 -11.55
C ALA A 45 31.72 13.69 -11.63
N LEU A 46 30.92 14.03 -12.64
CA LEU A 46 29.61 13.44 -12.88
C LEU A 46 29.71 11.94 -13.25
N VAL A 47 30.67 11.56 -14.08
CA VAL A 47 30.91 10.15 -14.44
C VAL A 47 31.21 9.33 -13.18
N ARG A 48 32.12 9.82 -12.32
CA ARG A 48 32.43 9.14 -11.05
C ARG A 48 31.23 8.99 -10.15
N LYS A 49 30.43 10.07 -10.02
CA LYS A 49 29.22 10.07 -9.19
C LYS A 49 28.17 9.12 -9.77
N ALA A 50 27.90 9.17 -11.08
CA ALA A 50 26.94 8.31 -11.76
C ALA A 50 27.32 6.82 -11.62
N THR A 51 28.61 6.48 -11.82
CA THR A 51 29.10 5.10 -11.66
C THR A 51 28.91 4.62 -10.21
N SER A 52 29.32 5.42 -9.22
CA SER A 52 29.14 5.07 -7.80
C SER A 52 27.66 4.87 -7.41
N TYR A 53 26.79 5.72 -7.93
CA TYR A 53 25.34 5.62 -7.67
C TYR A 53 24.73 4.40 -8.35
N PHE A 54 25.12 4.14 -9.59
CA PHE A 54 24.72 2.95 -10.32
C PHE A 54 25.11 1.66 -9.58
N GLU A 55 26.34 1.56 -9.12
CA GLU A 55 26.82 0.39 -8.37
C GLU A 55 25.99 0.13 -7.10
N LYS A 56 25.62 1.19 -6.39
CA LYS A 56 24.77 1.09 -5.19
C LYS A 56 23.32 0.70 -5.53
N ALA A 57 22.77 1.30 -6.59
CA ALA A 57 21.39 1.09 -7.02
C ALA A 57 21.19 -0.20 -7.83
N ARG A 58 22.26 -0.83 -8.31
CA ARG A 58 22.21 -2.03 -9.17
C ARG A 58 21.36 -3.16 -8.63
N ARG A 59 21.29 -3.31 -7.31
CA ARG A 59 20.49 -4.36 -6.66
C ARG A 59 18.99 -4.13 -6.80
N SER A 60 18.58 -2.89 -6.96
CA SER A 60 17.17 -2.47 -7.13
C SER A 60 16.79 -2.38 -8.61
N MET A 61 17.75 -2.55 -9.54
CA MET A 61 17.52 -2.50 -10.98
C MET A 61 17.46 -3.94 -11.53
N PRO A 62 16.25 -4.48 -11.81
CA PRO A 62 16.14 -5.83 -12.33
C PRO A 62 16.62 -5.91 -13.79
N ASN A 63 17.21 -7.05 -14.16
CA ASN A 63 17.49 -7.43 -15.55
C ASN A 63 18.61 -6.67 -16.29
N ILE A 64 19.60 -6.14 -15.59
CA ILE A 64 20.79 -5.60 -16.28
C ILE A 64 21.69 -6.77 -16.73
N PRO A 65 21.95 -6.93 -18.03
CA PRO A 65 22.89 -7.94 -18.51
C PRO A 65 24.28 -7.75 -17.93
N LEU A 66 24.96 -8.83 -17.57
CA LEU A 66 26.34 -8.80 -17.05
C LEU A 66 27.30 -8.07 -17.99
N ASP A 67 27.14 -8.23 -19.30
CA ASP A 67 27.95 -7.54 -20.30
C ASP A 67 27.79 -6.01 -20.24
N SER A 68 26.57 -5.51 -19.99
CA SER A 68 26.34 -4.08 -19.80
C SER A 68 27.02 -3.57 -18.53
N ILE A 69 26.99 -4.34 -17.45
CA ILE A 69 27.68 -4.01 -16.19
C ILE A 69 29.20 -3.96 -16.41
N ASN A 70 29.75 -4.98 -17.04
CA ASN A 70 31.19 -5.06 -17.31
C ASN A 70 31.64 -3.90 -18.20
N ARG A 71 30.84 -3.53 -19.20
CA ARG A 71 31.17 -2.37 -20.06
C ARG A 71 31.15 -1.06 -19.28
N LEU A 72 30.17 -0.84 -18.39
CA LEU A 72 30.11 0.37 -17.57
C LEU A 72 31.29 0.47 -16.59
N THR A 73 31.77 -0.65 -16.05
CA THR A 73 32.91 -0.69 -15.09
C THR A 73 34.27 -0.62 -15.77
N SER A 74 34.38 -1.05 -17.03
CA SER A 74 35.66 -1.00 -17.80
C SER A 74 35.98 0.37 -18.38
N GLY A 75 35.13 1.36 -18.21
CA GLY A 75 35.33 2.73 -18.68
C GLY A 75 34.73 2.93 -20.09
N VAL A 76 33.60 3.62 -20.14
CA VAL A 76 32.93 4.06 -21.38
C VAL A 76 32.88 5.58 -21.41
N SER A 77 32.54 6.16 -22.57
CA SER A 77 32.32 7.59 -22.65
C SER A 77 31.14 8.03 -21.75
N ALA A 78 31.15 9.27 -21.29
CA ALA A 78 30.12 9.84 -20.45
C ALA A 78 28.71 9.71 -21.06
N SER A 79 28.60 9.90 -22.38
CA SER A 79 27.36 9.72 -23.12
C SER A 79 26.86 8.28 -23.07
N VAL A 80 27.70 7.29 -23.35
CA VAL A 80 27.35 5.87 -23.30
C VAL A 80 27.00 5.43 -21.87
N LEU A 81 27.67 5.98 -20.86
CA LEU A 81 27.36 5.74 -19.45
C LEU A 81 25.94 6.21 -19.12
N ALA A 82 25.62 7.49 -19.46
CA ALA A 82 24.32 8.07 -19.19
C ALA A 82 23.19 7.30 -19.89
N ASP A 83 23.35 6.99 -21.17
CA ASP A 83 22.36 6.29 -21.97
C ASP A 83 22.15 4.84 -21.47
N THR A 84 23.22 4.13 -21.12
CA THR A 84 23.13 2.78 -20.62
C THR A 84 22.45 2.73 -19.25
N ILE A 85 22.81 3.63 -18.33
CA ILE A 85 22.13 3.70 -17.02
C ILE A 85 20.68 4.08 -17.22
N GLY A 86 20.39 5.12 -18.02
CA GLY A 86 19.02 5.60 -18.30
C GLY A 86 18.09 4.50 -18.85
N GLN A 87 18.62 3.59 -19.66
CA GLN A 87 17.87 2.44 -20.20
C GLN A 87 17.33 1.53 -19.08
N TYR A 88 18.13 1.27 -18.04
CA TYR A 88 17.80 0.33 -16.97
C TYR A 88 17.16 0.97 -15.74
N LEU A 89 17.04 2.30 -15.71
CA LEU A 89 16.34 2.98 -14.62
C LEU A 89 14.88 2.53 -14.55
N PRO A 90 14.36 2.18 -13.37
CA PRO A 90 12.95 1.82 -13.16
C PRO A 90 12.05 3.07 -13.06
N VAL A 91 12.27 4.04 -13.94
CA VAL A 91 11.53 5.31 -13.95
C VAL A 91 10.46 5.33 -15.05
N GLU A 92 9.51 6.23 -14.91
CA GLU A 92 8.44 6.46 -15.88
C GLU A 92 8.97 6.78 -17.29
N PHE A 93 8.19 6.39 -18.29
CA PHE A 93 8.55 6.60 -19.71
C PHE A 93 8.89 8.06 -20.02
N THR A 94 8.14 9.01 -19.45
CA THR A 94 8.36 10.46 -19.61
C THR A 94 9.73 10.91 -19.14
N GLN A 95 10.25 10.32 -18.05
CA GLN A 95 11.59 10.61 -17.55
C GLN A 95 12.67 9.99 -18.45
N LYS A 96 12.46 8.77 -18.94
CA LYS A 96 13.36 8.16 -19.96
C LYS A 96 13.42 8.97 -21.22
N GLN A 97 12.27 9.48 -21.67
CA GLN A 97 12.18 10.36 -22.82
C GLN A 97 12.96 11.66 -22.61
N LYS A 98 12.85 12.29 -21.44
CA LYS A 98 13.60 13.49 -21.08
C LYS A 98 15.12 13.25 -21.09
N ILE A 99 15.60 12.11 -20.57
CA ILE A 99 17.02 11.71 -20.64
C ILE A 99 17.43 11.55 -22.10
N LEU A 100 16.59 10.94 -22.94
CA LEU A 100 16.87 10.75 -24.36
C LEU A 100 16.92 12.07 -25.13
N GLU A 101 16.07 13.03 -24.82
CA GLU A 101 16.00 14.35 -25.46
C GLU A 101 17.14 15.29 -25.06
N THR A 102 17.77 15.05 -23.91
CA THR A 102 18.85 15.88 -23.40
C THR A 102 20.17 15.58 -24.18
N ILE A 103 20.57 16.51 -25.05
CA ILE A 103 21.75 16.36 -25.89
C ILE A 103 23.06 16.71 -25.17
N ASN A 104 23.01 17.63 -24.18
CA ASN A 104 24.16 17.95 -23.34
C ASN A 104 24.47 16.80 -22.40
N VAL A 105 25.71 16.27 -22.48
CA VAL A 105 26.13 15.07 -21.77
C VAL A 105 26.15 15.27 -20.25
N ASN A 106 26.62 16.44 -19.79
CA ASN A 106 26.66 16.76 -18.36
C ASN A 106 25.26 16.86 -17.76
N GLU A 107 24.34 17.54 -18.43
CA GLU A 107 22.94 17.64 -18.01
C GLU A 107 22.25 16.27 -18.00
N ARG A 108 22.55 15.44 -19.00
CA ARG A 108 22.03 14.06 -19.08
C ARG A 108 22.52 13.20 -17.91
N LEU A 109 23.80 13.30 -17.56
CA LEU A 109 24.34 12.63 -16.36
C LEU A 109 23.69 13.12 -15.08
N LEU A 110 23.45 14.43 -14.95
CA LEU A 110 22.72 15.00 -13.81
C LEU A 110 21.30 14.45 -13.70
N LEU A 111 20.57 14.36 -14.82
CA LEU A 111 19.23 13.76 -14.85
C LEU A 111 19.27 12.29 -14.42
N VAL A 112 20.21 11.52 -14.89
CA VAL A 112 20.39 10.11 -14.50
C VAL A 112 20.68 9.99 -13.00
N ILE A 113 21.60 10.80 -12.47
CA ILE A 113 21.96 10.82 -11.06
C ILE A 113 20.75 11.17 -10.19
N SER A 114 20.02 12.25 -10.54
CA SER A 114 18.83 12.68 -9.80
C SER A 114 17.72 11.63 -9.84
N SER A 115 17.56 10.94 -10.96
CA SER A 115 16.60 9.84 -11.09
C SER A 115 16.95 8.68 -10.17
N ILE A 116 18.23 8.28 -10.08
CA ILE A 116 18.69 7.24 -9.14
C ILE A 116 18.41 7.66 -7.69
N GLU A 117 18.70 8.90 -7.34
CA GLU A 117 18.45 9.44 -5.98
C GLU A 117 16.96 9.41 -5.64
N SER A 118 16.10 9.82 -6.56
CA SER A 118 14.66 9.81 -6.36
C SER A 118 14.11 8.39 -6.19
N GLU A 119 14.53 7.45 -7.02
CA GLU A 119 14.13 6.04 -6.91
C GLU A 119 14.60 5.42 -5.59
N LYS A 120 15.77 5.78 -5.11
CA LYS A 120 16.25 5.32 -3.81
C LYS A 120 15.31 5.76 -2.68
N VAL A 121 14.91 7.03 -2.67
CA VAL A 121 13.98 7.56 -1.66
C VAL A 121 12.62 6.87 -1.74
N ILE A 122 12.10 6.64 -2.95
CA ILE A 122 10.83 5.93 -3.15
C ILE A 122 10.92 4.50 -2.59
N ASN A 123 11.97 3.77 -2.92
CA ASN A 123 12.19 2.40 -2.42
C ASN A 123 12.28 2.35 -0.88
N GLU A 124 12.98 3.31 -0.25
CA GLU A 124 13.07 3.40 1.22
C GLU A 124 11.69 3.64 1.85
N ILE A 125 10.86 4.47 1.22
CA ILE A 125 9.48 4.72 1.66
C ILE A 125 8.63 3.46 1.50
N GLU A 126 8.71 2.77 0.35
CA GLU A 126 7.98 1.53 0.10
C GLU A 126 8.36 0.43 1.09
N GLU A 127 9.64 0.25 1.38
CA GLU A 127 10.11 -0.70 2.40
C GLU A 127 9.56 -0.34 3.79
N SER A 128 9.52 0.95 4.13
CA SER A 128 8.94 1.43 5.39
C SER A 128 7.43 1.14 5.48
N ILE A 129 6.70 1.39 4.38
CA ILE A 129 5.27 1.09 4.29
C ILE A 129 5.03 -0.41 4.43
N ASN A 130 5.76 -1.23 3.68
CA ASN A 130 5.64 -2.69 3.71
C ASN A 130 5.92 -3.26 5.10
N ARG A 131 6.90 -2.70 5.82
CA ARG A 131 7.18 -3.08 7.21
C ARG A 131 6.02 -2.76 8.13
N LYS A 132 5.48 -1.53 8.08
CA LYS A 132 4.31 -1.12 8.88
C LYS A 132 3.08 -1.97 8.59
N VAL A 133 2.82 -2.31 7.33
CA VAL A 133 1.72 -3.19 6.94
C VAL A 133 1.89 -4.59 7.55
N ARG A 134 3.10 -5.16 7.50
CA ARG A 134 3.36 -6.47 8.13
C ARG A 134 3.17 -6.42 9.65
N GLU A 135 3.72 -5.40 10.32
CA GLU A 135 3.56 -5.20 11.76
C GLU A 135 2.07 -5.13 12.15
N SER A 136 1.26 -4.36 11.39
CA SER A 136 -0.18 -4.25 11.63
C SER A 136 -0.93 -5.58 11.39
N ILE A 137 -0.54 -6.35 10.37
CA ILE A 137 -1.12 -7.68 10.12
C ILE A 137 -0.78 -8.64 11.27
N ASP A 138 0.48 -8.65 11.72
CA ASP A 138 0.94 -9.51 12.80
C ASP A 138 0.23 -9.16 14.14
N GLU A 139 0.03 -7.87 14.42
CA GLU A 139 -0.73 -7.42 15.60
C GLU A 139 -2.18 -7.88 15.54
N ASN A 140 -2.87 -7.67 14.41
CA ASN A 140 -4.26 -8.10 14.22
C ASN A 140 -4.42 -9.63 14.34
N GLN A 141 -3.50 -10.40 13.76
CA GLN A 141 -3.51 -11.86 13.86
C GLN A 141 -3.30 -12.32 15.30
N ARG A 142 -2.39 -11.66 16.04
CA ARG A 142 -2.12 -11.95 17.44
C ARG A 142 -3.33 -11.63 18.31
N GLU A 143 -3.98 -10.48 18.08
CA GLU A 143 -5.21 -10.11 18.80
C GLU A 143 -6.33 -11.11 18.55
N TYR A 144 -6.56 -11.47 17.28
CA TYR A 144 -7.54 -12.49 16.91
C TYR A 144 -7.25 -13.84 17.60
N TYR A 145 -5.99 -14.30 17.55
CA TYR A 145 -5.59 -15.54 18.18
C TYR A 145 -5.81 -15.51 19.71
N LEU A 146 -5.47 -14.41 20.36
CA LEU A 146 -5.67 -14.26 21.81
C LEU A 146 -7.17 -14.24 22.16
N ARG A 147 -8.00 -13.58 21.34
CA ARG A 147 -9.45 -13.52 21.52
C ARG A 147 -10.08 -14.91 21.38
N GLU A 148 -9.71 -15.67 20.36
CA GLU A 148 -10.19 -17.05 20.16
C GLU A 148 -9.72 -17.98 21.26
N LYS A 149 -8.49 -17.85 21.71
CA LYS A 149 -7.96 -18.64 22.84
C LYS A 149 -8.69 -18.32 24.15
N LEU A 150 -8.98 -17.06 24.39
CA LEU A 150 -9.77 -16.62 25.56
C LEU A 150 -11.20 -17.21 25.49
N ARG A 151 -11.81 -17.21 24.30
CA ARG A 151 -13.12 -17.82 24.07
C ARG A 151 -13.11 -19.31 24.35
N ALA A 152 -12.15 -20.05 23.81
CA ALA A 152 -12.02 -21.47 24.03
C ALA A 152 -11.81 -21.83 25.54
N ILE A 153 -11.01 -21.01 26.23
CA ILE A 153 -10.81 -21.18 27.68
C ILE A 153 -12.12 -20.93 28.45
N LYS A 154 -12.88 -19.89 28.08
CA LYS A 154 -14.17 -19.60 28.71
C LYS A 154 -15.19 -20.73 28.47
N GLU A 155 -15.24 -21.30 27.26
CA GLU A 155 -16.08 -22.45 26.93
C GLU A 155 -15.71 -23.68 27.74
N GLU A 156 -14.41 -23.97 27.93
CA GLU A 156 -13.94 -25.13 28.71
C GLU A 156 -14.19 -24.97 30.21
N LEU A 157 -14.21 -23.74 30.71
CA LEU A 157 -14.56 -23.43 32.10
C LEU A 157 -16.09 -23.43 32.35
N GLY A 158 -16.92 -23.66 31.33
CA GLY A 158 -18.38 -23.74 31.46
C GLY A 158 -19.05 -22.34 31.53
N ASP A 159 -18.32 -21.29 31.23
CA ASP A 159 -18.88 -19.93 31.06
C ASP A 159 -19.55 -19.83 29.69
N SER A 160 -20.81 -20.27 29.62
CA SER A 160 -21.64 -20.11 28.43
C SER A 160 -21.97 -18.64 28.24
N VAL A 161 -21.52 -18.09 27.11
CA VAL A 161 -21.64 -16.72 26.61
C VAL A 161 -20.89 -15.67 27.46
N PRO A 162 -19.91 -14.96 26.89
CA PRO A 162 -19.29 -13.83 27.58
C PRO A 162 -20.33 -12.82 27.99
N LYS A 163 -20.33 -12.36 29.25
CA LYS A 163 -21.26 -11.36 29.74
C LYS A 163 -21.25 -10.07 28.94
N GLU A 164 -20.12 -9.76 28.33
CA GLU A 164 -19.97 -8.61 27.44
C GLU A 164 -20.79 -8.76 26.15
N ASP A 165 -20.76 -9.95 25.52
CA ASP A 165 -21.55 -10.22 24.31
C ASP A 165 -23.07 -10.27 24.63
N ASP A 166 -23.43 -10.78 25.82
CA ASP A 166 -24.80 -10.80 26.29
C ASP A 166 -25.31 -9.37 26.61
N ALA A 167 -24.47 -8.56 27.26
CA ALA A 167 -24.78 -7.16 27.56
C ALA A 167 -24.92 -6.31 26.29
N GLU A 168 -24.06 -6.53 25.29
CA GLU A 168 -24.10 -5.81 24.01
C GLU A 168 -25.38 -6.18 23.21
N SER A 169 -25.75 -7.46 23.20
CA SER A 169 -26.98 -7.94 22.58
C SER A 169 -28.22 -7.28 23.22
N ILE A 170 -28.23 -7.15 24.55
CA ILE A 170 -29.31 -6.47 25.28
C ILE A 170 -29.39 -4.98 24.92
N ARG A 171 -28.23 -4.29 24.83
CA ARG A 171 -28.19 -2.87 24.40
C ARG A 171 -28.71 -2.67 22.97
N GLU A 172 -28.36 -3.58 22.06
CA GLU A 172 -28.90 -3.56 20.70
C GLU A 172 -30.42 -3.73 20.69
N GLU A 173 -30.94 -4.65 21.49
CA GLU A 173 -32.39 -4.87 21.61
C GLU A 173 -33.13 -3.65 22.16
N LEU A 174 -32.54 -2.96 23.16
CA LEU A 174 -33.04 -1.71 23.69
C LEU A 174 -33.09 -0.55 22.67
N GLN A 175 -32.20 -0.57 21.71
CA GLN A 175 -32.18 0.44 20.63
C GLN A 175 -33.18 0.12 19.51
N LYS A 176 -33.36 -1.16 19.20
CA LYS A 176 -34.23 -1.61 18.11
C LYS A 176 -35.73 -1.47 18.44
N ASN A 177 -36.07 -1.59 19.71
CA ASN A 177 -37.49 -1.59 20.15
C ASN A 177 -37.87 -0.30 20.88
N PRO A 178 -39.16 0.16 20.76
CA PRO A 178 -39.64 1.43 21.33
C PRO A 178 -40.00 1.30 22.83
N TYR A 179 -39.05 0.84 23.65
CA TYR A 179 -39.22 0.78 25.10
C TYR A 179 -39.40 2.19 25.70
N PRO A 180 -40.23 2.37 26.73
CA PRO A 180 -40.30 3.63 27.48
C PRO A 180 -38.99 3.99 28.12
N GLN A 181 -38.68 5.29 28.25
CA GLN A 181 -37.36 5.74 28.70
C GLN A 181 -37.01 5.22 30.11
N TYR A 182 -37.97 5.23 31.04
CA TYR A 182 -37.73 4.69 32.38
C TYR A 182 -37.40 3.20 32.42
N VAL A 183 -37.90 2.43 31.44
CA VAL A 183 -37.56 0.99 31.29
C VAL A 183 -36.16 0.86 30.80
N LYS A 184 -35.76 1.64 29.78
CA LYS A 184 -34.41 1.65 29.26
C LYS A 184 -33.38 2.00 30.36
N ASP A 185 -33.68 3.07 31.11
CA ASP A 185 -32.81 3.52 32.19
C ASP A 185 -32.64 2.44 33.27
N LYS A 186 -33.73 1.74 33.61
CA LYS A 186 -33.68 0.66 34.61
C LYS A 186 -32.94 -0.58 34.11
N ILE A 187 -33.14 -0.98 32.88
CA ILE A 187 -32.40 -2.11 32.29
C ILE A 187 -30.89 -1.76 32.21
N GLU A 188 -30.54 -0.55 31.83
CA GLU A 188 -29.16 -0.12 31.78
C GLU A 188 -28.51 -0.10 33.17
N GLU A 189 -29.23 0.29 34.23
CA GLU A 189 -28.76 0.24 35.60
C GLU A 189 -28.44 -1.20 36.03
N GLU A 190 -29.35 -2.13 35.79
CA GLU A 190 -29.19 -3.54 36.15
C GLU A 190 -28.14 -4.23 35.26
N LEU A 191 -28.00 -3.79 34.02
CA LEU A 191 -26.96 -4.30 33.10
C LEU A 191 -25.54 -3.95 33.57
N ARG A 192 -25.32 -2.68 34.01
CA ARG A 192 -24.03 -2.29 34.63
C ARG A 192 -23.73 -3.12 35.88
N ARG A 193 -24.77 -3.42 36.69
CA ARG A 193 -24.60 -4.26 37.85
C ARG A 193 -24.26 -5.69 37.46
N PHE A 194 -24.91 -6.23 36.46
CA PHE A 194 -24.63 -7.56 35.88
C PHE A 194 -23.18 -7.69 35.36
N GLU A 195 -22.68 -6.68 34.66
CA GLU A 195 -21.32 -6.64 34.14
C GLU A 195 -20.24 -6.69 35.23
N THR A 196 -20.51 -6.08 36.39
CA THR A 196 -19.56 -6.02 37.51
C THR A 196 -19.57 -7.25 38.42
N MET A 197 -20.59 -8.09 38.33
CA MET A 197 -20.72 -9.31 39.17
C MET A 197 -19.84 -10.45 38.65
N PRO A 198 -19.35 -11.37 39.51
CA PRO A 198 -18.74 -12.61 39.09
C PRO A 198 -19.69 -13.45 38.23
N ALA A 199 -19.21 -14.02 37.10
CA ALA A 199 -20.04 -14.74 36.13
C ALA A 199 -20.78 -15.95 36.75
N ALA A 200 -20.14 -16.68 37.68
CA ALA A 200 -20.70 -17.85 38.33
C ALA A 200 -21.51 -17.55 39.61
N SER A 201 -21.87 -16.28 39.89
CA SER A 201 -22.64 -15.93 41.08
C SER A 201 -24.14 -16.20 40.87
N ALA A 202 -24.81 -16.71 41.91
CA ALA A 202 -26.27 -16.90 41.90
C ALA A 202 -26.99 -15.56 41.68
N GLU A 203 -26.46 -14.45 42.21
CA GLU A 203 -27.00 -13.10 42.03
C GLU A 203 -26.95 -12.66 40.57
N SER A 204 -25.89 -13.00 39.83
CA SER A 204 -25.75 -12.69 38.40
C SER A 204 -26.88 -13.30 37.58
N ASN A 205 -27.25 -14.57 37.87
CA ASN A 205 -28.37 -15.25 37.21
C ASN A 205 -29.72 -14.61 37.53
N VAL A 206 -29.90 -14.13 38.75
CA VAL A 206 -31.11 -13.44 39.17
C VAL A 206 -31.29 -12.14 38.44
N VAL A 207 -30.22 -11.34 38.37
CA VAL A 207 -30.21 -10.06 37.64
C VAL A 207 -30.44 -10.29 36.14
N ARG A 208 -29.82 -11.30 35.55
CA ARG A 208 -30.02 -11.65 34.13
C ARG A 208 -31.49 -12.05 33.88
N THR A 209 -32.05 -12.87 34.74
CA THR A 209 -33.46 -13.28 34.63
C THR A 209 -34.40 -12.08 34.77
N TYR A 210 -34.11 -11.13 35.65
CA TYR A 210 -34.88 -9.90 35.81
C TYR A 210 -34.86 -9.05 34.55
N ILE A 211 -33.67 -8.86 33.94
CA ILE A 211 -33.54 -8.14 32.68
C ILE A 211 -34.34 -8.84 31.58
N ASP A 212 -34.28 -10.17 31.48
CA ASP A 212 -35.06 -10.94 30.52
C ASP A 212 -36.58 -10.74 30.66
N TRP A 213 -37.07 -10.71 31.91
CA TRP A 213 -38.48 -10.44 32.16
C TRP A 213 -38.87 -9.01 31.73
N MET A 214 -38.02 -8.02 32.00
CA MET A 214 -38.28 -6.64 31.58
C MET A 214 -38.32 -6.51 30.06
N LEU A 215 -37.45 -7.21 29.34
CA LEU A 215 -37.43 -7.19 27.86
C LEU A 215 -38.66 -7.90 27.26
N LYS A 216 -39.20 -8.93 27.93
CA LYS A 216 -40.36 -9.69 27.44
C LYS A 216 -41.70 -9.00 27.68
N VAL A 217 -41.76 -8.01 28.54
CA VAL A 217 -43.00 -7.24 28.77
C VAL A 217 -43.26 -6.36 27.54
N PRO A 218 -44.48 -6.44 26.94
CA PRO A 218 -44.80 -5.66 25.75
C PRO A 218 -45.17 -4.19 26.10
N TRP A 219 -44.17 -3.42 26.58
CA TRP A 219 -44.31 -2.04 27.04
C TRP A 219 -44.88 -1.07 26.00
N TYR A 220 -44.86 -1.44 24.76
CA TYR A 220 -45.30 -0.65 23.62
C TYR A 220 -46.61 -1.14 22.99
N GLN A 221 -47.25 -2.12 23.61
CA GLN A 221 -48.55 -2.64 23.16
C GLN A 221 -49.65 -2.23 24.17
N GLU A 222 -50.58 -1.47 23.71
CA GLU A 222 -51.80 -1.13 24.48
C GLU A 222 -52.96 -1.99 24.01
N THR A 223 -53.68 -2.61 24.94
CA THR A 223 -54.98 -3.23 24.66
C THR A 223 -56.03 -2.14 24.72
N LYS A 224 -56.89 -2.03 23.68
CA LYS A 224 -58.05 -1.16 23.74
C LYS A 224 -59.04 -1.74 24.75
N ASP A 225 -59.32 -0.98 25.82
CA ASP A 225 -60.40 -1.31 26.72
C ASP A 225 -61.76 -1.22 25.96
N VAL A 226 -62.52 -2.26 26.09
CA VAL A 226 -63.93 -2.23 25.60
C VAL A 226 -64.71 -1.56 26.70
N GLU A 227 -65.10 -0.28 26.47
CA GLU A 227 -66.05 0.38 27.30
C GLU A 227 -67.41 -0.27 27.05
N ASP A 228 -68.05 -0.90 28.09
CA ASP A 228 -69.43 -1.38 28.09
C ASP A 228 -70.41 -0.21 28.15
#